data_19e818928c466736457a52340e2f9be9
#
_entry.id   19e818928c466736457a52340e2f9be9
#
_cell.length_a   1.000
_cell.length_b   1.000
_cell.length_c   1.000
_cell.angle_alpha   90.00
_cell.angle_beta   90.00
_cell.angle_gamma   90.00
#
_symmetry.space_group_name_H-M   'P 1'
#
loop_
_entity.id
_entity.type
_entity.pdbx_description
1 polymer ?
#
loop_
_entity_poly.entity_id
_entity_poly.type
_entity_poly.pdbx_seq_one_letter_code
_entity_poly.pdbx_strand_id
1 'polypeptide(L)'
;FFWDHFQDLITHMDAEGCTFREAEKATGDVANHELLARLLLMKSDVGEQLVEAVGTHHTVGATPSDLVCLLHLADELSKELGFSYLEEEPRLYAAEVLRKLGLETSDVVGLRDRLSNDLPNQIRQFLLIVS
;
A
#
# COMPACT_ATOMS: atom_id res chain seq x y z
N PHE A 1 -1.11 -6.47 -22.95
CA PHE A 1 -1.81 -7.40 -22.02
C PHE A 1 -1.81 -6.87 -20.58
N PHE A 2 -0.65 -6.60 -19.99
CA PHE A 2 -0.58 -6.11 -18.60
C PHE A 2 -1.15 -4.68 -18.45
N TRP A 3 -0.87 -3.80 -19.40
CA TRP A 3 -1.37 -2.43 -19.38
C TRP A 3 -2.89 -2.35 -19.58
N ASP A 4 -3.44 -3.15 -20.47
CA ASP A 4 -4.89 -3.20 -20.72
C ASP A 4 -5.62 -3.65 -19.45
N HIS A 5 -5.14 -4.72 -18.81
CA HIS A 5 -5.69 -5.20 -17.53
C HIS A 5 -5.62 -4.14 -16.43
N PHE A 6 -4.50 -3.41 -16.33
CA PHE A 6 -4.36 -2.32 -15.36
C PHE A 6 -5.37 -1.18 -15.61
N GLN A 7 -5.60 -0.82 -16.87
CA GLN A 7 -6.62 0.18 -17.22
C GLN A 7 -8.04 -0.28 -16.88
N ASP A 8 -8.35 -1.56 -17.09
CA ASP A 8 -9.63 -2.15 -16.70
C ASP A 8 -9.85 -2.06 -15.19
N LEU A 9 -8.81 -2.34 -14.38
CA LEU A 9 -8.85 -2.19 -12.93
C LEU A 9 -9.14 -0.74 -12.51
N ILE A 10 -8.42 0.23 -13.05
CA ILE A 10 -8.63 1.65 -12.75
C ILE A 10 -10.04 2.10 -13.14
N THR A 11 -10.53 1.67 -14.30
CA THR A 11 -11.89 1.97 -14.75
C THR A 11 -12.95 1.37 -13.81
N HIS A 12 -12.72 0.15 -13.33
CA HIS A 12 -13.60 -0.49 -12.36
C HIS A 12 -13.60 0.25 -11.00
N MET A 13 -12.43 0.65 -10.51
CA MET A 13 -12.30 1.43 -9.27
C MET A 13 -13.08 2.74 -9.35
N ASP A 14 -12.95 3.48 -10.45
CA ASP A 14 -13.63 4.76 -10.67
C ASP A 14 -15.17 4.58 -10.74
N ALA A 15 -15.62 3.52 -11.41
CA ALA A 15 -17.04 3.24 -11.56
C ALA A 15 -17.72 2.80 -10.23
N GLU A 16 -17.03 1.99 -9.43
CA GLU A 16 -17.60 1.34 -8.23
C GLU A 16 -17.19 2.04 -6.91
N GLY A 17 -16.26 2.97 -6.95
CA GLY A 17 -15.74 3.65 -5.75
C GLY A 17 -15.04 2.69 -4.78
N CYS A 18 -14.36 1.66 -5.31
CA CYS A 18 -13.73 0.61 -4.54
C CYS A 18 -12.19 0.77 -4.50
N THR A 19 -11.53 0.05 -3.59
CA THR A 19 -10.06 0.00 -3.54
C THR A 19 -9.49 -0.79 -4.71
N PHE A 20 -8.21 -0.54 -5.04
CA PHE A 20 -7.49 -1.32 -6.04
C PHE A 20 -7.56 -2.83 -5.78
N ARG A 21 -7.43 -3.23 -4.53
CA ARG A 21 -7.53 -4.62 -4.10
C ARG A 21 -8.93 -5.23 -4.32
N GLU A 22 -9.98 -4.46 -4.12
CA GLU A 22 -11.35 -4.93 -4.38
C GLU A 22 -11.58 -5.09 -5.88
N ALA A 23 -11.06 -4.18 -6.70
CA ALA A 23 -11.09 -4.29 -8.15
C ALA A 23 -10.34 -5.55 -8.64
N GLU A 24 -9.14 -5.82 -8.11
CA GLU A 24 -8.40 -7.05 -8.43
C GLU A 24 -9.19 -8.32 -8.10
N LYS A 25 -9.92 -8.34 -7.00
CA LYS A 25 -10.78 -9.48 -6.64
C LYS A 25 -11.99 -9.63 -7.54
N ALA A 26 -12.57 -8.53 -7.98
CA ALA A 26 -13.75 -8.53 -8.85
C ALA A 26 -13.42 -8.99 -10.28
N THR A 27 -12.25 -8.64 -10.79
CA THR A 27 -11.78 -9.03 -12.14
C THR A 27 -11.27 -10.47 -12.24
N GLY A 28 -11.04 -11.14 -11.13
CA GLY A 28 -11.07 -12.60 -10.92
C GLY A 28 -10.01 -13.49 -11.57
N ASP A 29 -9.37 -13.10 -12.63
CA ASP A 29 -8.58 -14.01 -13.49
C ASP A 29 -7.05 -13.86 -13.36
N VAL A 30 -6.58 -12.86 -12.65
CA VAL A 30 -5.14 -12.60 -12.47
C VAL A 30 -4.79 -12.59 -10.99
N ALA A 31 -3.65 -13.16 -10.64
CA ALA A 31 -3.12 -13.07 -9.30
C ALA A 31 -3.05 -11.60 -8.86
N ASN A 32 -3.56 -11.28 -7.68
CA ASN A 32 -3.50 -9.92 -7.15
C ASN A 32 -2.04 -9.46 -6.96
N HIS A 33 -1.85 -8.14 -6.85
CA HIS A 33 -0.49 -7.56 -6.75
C HIS A 33 0.30 -8.09 -5.54
N GLU A 34 -0.34 -8.40 -4.40
CA GLU A 34 0.32 -9.00 -3.23
C GLU A 34 0.95 -10.36 -3.58
N LEU A 35 0.19 -11.22 -4.27
CA LEU A 35 0.68 -12.53 -4.69
C LEU A 35 1.78 -12.43 -5.74
N LEU A 36 1.61 -11.56 -6.74
CA LEU A 36 2.63 -11.34 -7.77
C LEU A 36 3.92 -10.80 -7.18
N ALA A 37 3.84 -9.79 -6.32
CA ALA A 37 5.01 -9.22 -5.63
C ALA A 37 5.70 -10.26 -4.74
N ARG A 38 4.92 -11.07 -4.00
CA ARG A 38 5.45 -12.17 -3.20
C ARG A 38 6.24 -13.17 -4.04
N LEU A 39 5.69 -13.60 -5.17
CA LEU A 39 6.35 -14.56 -6.07
C LEU A 39 7.65 -13.98 -6.67
N LEU A 40 7.65 -12.70 -7.03
CA LEU A 40 8.85 -12.02 -7.52
C LEU A 40 9.92 -11.92 -6.44
N LEU A 41 9.57 -11.53 -5.24
CA LEU A 41 10.50 -11.39 -4.13
C LEU A 41 11.08 -12.74 -3.69
N MET A 42 10.27 -13.82 -3.68
CA MET A 42 10.76 -15.18 -3.42
C MET A 42 11.84 -15.64 -4.40
N LYS A 43 11.84 -15.11 -5.63
CA LYS A 43 12.88 -15.41 -6.64
C LYS A 43 14.10 -14.49 -6.54
N SER A 44 14.01 -13.40 -5.79
CA SER A 44 15.03 -12.35 -5.72
C SER A 44 15.97 -12.48 -4.51
N ASP A 45 15.92 -13.60 -3.80
CA ASP A 45 16.77 -13.90 -2.61
C ASP A 45 16.69 -12.82 -1.51
N VAL A 46 15.51 -12.25 -1.33
CA VAL A 46 15.22 -11.32 -0.22
C VAL A 46 14.75 -12.07 1.01
N GLY A 47 14.94 -11.49 2.20
CA GLY A 47 14.56 -12.13 3.46
C GLY A 47 13.06 -12.43 3.56
N GLU A 48 12.71 -13.56 4.16
CA GLU A 48 11.32 -14.06 4.34
C GLU A 48 10.38 -12.99 4.94
N GLN A 49 10.87 -12.19 5.89
CA GLN A 49 10.08 -11.13 6.52
C GLN A 49 9.61 -10.07 5.53
N LEU A 50 10.43 -9.73 4.53
CA LEU A 50 10.04 -8.79 3.48
C LEU A 50 9.04 -9.43 2.52
N VAL A 51 9.25 -10.70 2.18
CA VAL A 51 8.30 -11.48 1.35
C VAL A 51 6.93 -11.55 2.02
N GLU A 52 6.89 -11.82 3.33
CA GLU A 52 5.66 -11.83 4.12
C GLU A 52 5.01 -10.44 4.13
N ALA A 53 5.76 -9.40 4.47
CA ALA A 53 5.22 -8.06 4.58
C ALA A 53 4.57 -7.58 3.28
N VAL A 54 5.27 -7.75 2.16
CA VAL A 54 4.74 -7.35 0.84
C VAL A 54 3.55 -8.21 0.41
N GLY A 55 3.57 -9.52 0.74
CA GLY A 55 2.51 -10.44 0.37
C GLY A 55 1.25 -10.37 1.25
N THR A 56 1.23 -9.57 2.31
CA THR A 56 0.11 -9.55 3.28
C THR A 56 -0.27 -8.16 3.80
N HIS A 57 0.33 -7.07 3.28
CA HIS A 57 0.14 -5.73 3.84
C HIS A 57 -1.31 -5.22 3.76
N HIS A 58 -2.11 -5.70 2.84
CA HIS A 58 -3.54 -5.43 2.82
C HIS A 58 -4.38 -6.47 3.58
N THR A 59 -3.81 -7.66 3.87
CA THR A 59 -4.49 -8.75 4.58
C THR A 59 -3.89 -8.91 5.97
N VAL A 60 -4.01 -7.86 6.78
CA VAL A 60 -3.44 -7.85 8.13
C VAL A 60 -4.12 -8.91 8.98
N GLY A 61 -3.34 -9.90 9.45
CA GLY A 61 -3.81 -10.95 10.36
C GLY A 61 -3.97 -10.44 11.80
N ALA A 62 -4.45 -11.32 12.69
CA ALA A 62 -4.67 -10.97 14.10
C ALA A 62 -3.36 -10.65 14.86
N THR A 63 -2.23 -11.19 14.42
CA THR A 63 -0.91 -10.97 15.04
C THR A 63 0.14 -10.63 13.97
N PRO A 64 0.04 -9.45 13.34
CA PRO A 64 0.96 -9.06 12.26
C PRO A 64 2.37 -8.81 12.80
N SER A 65 3.39 -9.03 11.95
CA SER A 65 4.75 -8.60 12.25
C SER A 65 4.86 -7.06 12.19
N ASP A 66 5.88 -6.49 12.84
CA ASP A 66 6.10 -5.05 12.84
C ASP A 66 6.28 -4.52 11.41
N LEU A 67 6.94 -5.29 10.54
CA LEU A 67 7.17 -4.90 9.16
C LEU A 67 5.87 -4.88 8.33
N VAL A 68 4.97 -5.84 8.55
CA VAL A 68 3.62 -5.84 7.96
C VAL A 68 2.86 -4.58 8.39
N CYS A 69 2.90 -4.26 9.70
CA CYS A 69 2.23 -3.06 10.23
C CYS A 69 2.78 -1.76 9.63
N LEU A 70 4.10 -1.65 9.54
CA LEU A 70 4.75 -0.47 8.98
C LEU A 70 4.42 -0.30 7.49
N LEU A 71 4.44 -1.39 6.72
CA LEU A 71 4.11 -1.34 5.30
C LEU A 71 2.64 -0.99 5.06
N HIS A 72 1.72 -1.60 5.82
CA HIS A 72 0.30 -1.25 5.78
C HIS A 72 0.06 0.23 6.10
N LEU A 73 0.65 0.73 7.18
CA LEU A 73 0.52 2.14 7.56
C LEU A 73 1.10 3.07 6.49
N ALA A 74 2.25 2.73 5.91
CA ALA A 74 2.88 3.51 4.87
C ALA A 74 2.03 3.55 3.59
N ASP A 75 1.42 2.43 3.20
CA ASP A 75 0.51 2.34 2.05
C ASP A 75 -0.72 3.25 2.25
N GLU A 76 -1.40 3.15 3.40
CA GLU A 76 -2.56 3.98 3.69
C GLU A 76 -2.23 5.48 3.81
N LEU A 77 -1.08 5.83 4.40
CA LEU A 77 -0.60 7.21 4.45
C LEU A 77 -0.23 7.75 3.06
N SER A 78 0.34 6.91 2.18
CA SER A 78 0.66 7.33 0.82
C SER A 78 -0.60 7.68 0.02
N LYS A 79 -1.69 6.94 0.21
CA LYS A 79 -3.01 7.25 -0.36
C LYS A 79 -3.54 8.60 0.15
N GLU A 80 -3.45 8.86 1.46
CA GLU A 80 -3.86 10.16 2.03
C GLU A 80 -3.05 11.34 1.49
N LEU A 81 -1.80 11.09 1.12
CA LEU A 81 -0.89 12.10 0.56
C LEU A 81 -1.04 12.28 -0.95
N GLY A 82 -1.99 11.59 -1.58
CA GLY A 82 -2.29 11.73 -3.01
C GLY A 82 -1.41 10.88 -3.93
N PHE A 83 -0.78 9.83 -3.41
CA PHE A 83 0.02 8.88 -4.19
C PHE A 83 -0.74 7.61 -4.59
N SER A 84 -2.07 7.60 -4.42
CA SER A 84 -2.93 6.53 -4.93
C SER A 84 -3.21 6.66 -6.42
N TYR A 85 -3.73 5.61 -7.03
CA TYR A 85 -4.16 5.62 -8.44
C TYR A 85 -5.40 6.49 -8.66
N LEU A 86 -6.30 6.56 -7.67
CA LEU A 86 -7.46 7.42 -7.66
C LEU A 86 -7.38 8.37 -6.46
N GLU A 87 -7.75 9.62 -6.66
CA GLU A 87 -7.71 10.66 -5.65
C GLU A 87 -8.60 10.35 -4.43
N GLU A 88 -9.72 9.66 -4.67
CA GLU A 88 -10.71 9.30 -3.64
C GLU A 88 -10.67 7.81 -3.26
N GLU A 89 -9.54 7.12 -3.48
CA GLU A 89 -9.42 5.71 -3.06
C GLU A 89 -9.68 5.57 -1.56
N PRO A 90 -10.59 4.65 -1.13
CA PRO A 90 -10.90 4.44 0.28
C PRO A 90 -9.65 4.05 1.10
N ARG A 91 -9.53 4.63 2.29
CA ARG A 91 -8.40 4.39 3.22
C ARG A 91 -8.88 3.58 4.40
N LEU A 92 -8.17 2.52 4.72
CA LEU A 92 -8.57 1.55 5.74
C LEU A 92 -7.41 1.25 6.70
N TYR A 93 -7.28 2.05 7.75
CA TYR A 93 -6.32 1.74 8.82
C TYR A 93 -6.83 0.58 9.67
N ALA A 94 -6.15 -0.56 9.59
CA ALA A 94 -6.51 -1.72 10.40
C ALA A 94 -6.25 -1.43 11.90
N ALA A 95 -7.27 -1.67 12.73
CA ALA A 95 -7.17 -1.41 14.18
C ALA A 95 -6.04 -2.23 14.83
N GLU A 96 -5.78 -3.44 14.34
CA GLU A 96 -4.68 -4.31 14.78
C GLU A 96 -3.31 -3.67 14.54
N VAL A 97 -3.15 -2.96 13.41
CA VAL A 97 -1.92 -2.24 13.06
C VAL A 97 -1.68 -1.10 14.02
N LEU A 98 -2.67 -0.25 14.23
CA LEU A 98 -2.56 0.88 15.15
C LEU A 98 -2.25 0.41 16.57
N ARG A 99 -2.96 -0.61 17.05
CA ARG A 99 -2.73 -1.22 18.37
C ARG A 99 -1.31 -1.81 18.47
N LYS A 100 -0.85 -2.54 17.46
CA LYS A 100 0.49 -3.16 17.45
C LYS A 100 1.60 -2.11 17.48
N LEU A 101 1.43 -1.02 16.75
CA LEU A 101 2.40 0.09 16.70
C LEU A 101 2.27 1.06 17.90
N GLY A 102 1.27 0.88 18.76
CA GLY A 102 0.99 1.77 19.89
C GLY A 102 0.55 3.17 19.44
N LEU A 103 -0.15 3.26 18.31
CA LEU A 103 -0.62 4.52 17.72
C LEU A 103 -2.12 4.71 17.95
N GLU A 104 -2.49 5.97 18.18
CA GLU A 104 -3.87 6.45 18.13
C GLU A 104 -4.15 7.16 16.81
N THR A 105 -5.42 7.41 16.50
CA THR A 105 -5.81 8.15 15.28
C THR A 105 -5.17 9.54 15.22
N SER A 106 -4.99 10.21 16.36
CA SER A 106 -4.30 11.50 16.46
C SER A 106 -2.83 11.43 16.03
N ASP A 107 -2.15 10.30 16.30
CA ASP A 107 -0.76 10.09 15.90
C ASP A 107 -0.65 9.93 14.38
N VAL A 108 -1.61 9.22 13.76
CA VAL A 108 -1.69 9.06 12.31
C VAL A 108 -1.86 10.42 11.64
N VAL A 109 -2.76 11.28 12.16
CA VAL A 109 -2.93 12.65 11.68
C VAL A 109 -1.61 13.44 11.77
N GLY A 110 -0.93 13.36 12.91
CA GLY A 110 0.36 14.03 13.11
C GLY A 110 1.47 13.50 12.18
N LEU A 111 1.47 12.19 11.88
CA LEU A 111 2.38 11.58 10.90
C LEU A 111 2.10 12.10 9.48
N ARG A 112 0.85 12.09 9.07
CA ARG A 112 0.42 12.61 7.77
C ARG A 112 0.86 14.07 7.57
N ASP A 113 0.60 14.92 8.55
CA ASP A 113 0.91 16.35 8.47
C ASP A 113 2.43 16.59 8.35
N ARG A 114 3.25 15.82 9.08
CA ARG A 114 4.70 15.86 8.95
C ARG A 114 5.17 15.38 7.57
N LEU A 115 4.66 14.23 7.10
CA LEU A 115 5.02 13.68 5.80
C LEU A 115 4.60 14.61 4.65
N SER A 116 3.43 15.23 4.73
CA SER A 116 2.96 16.22 3.74
C SER A 116 3.95 17.37 3.56
N ASN A 117 4.61 17.80 4.62
CA ASN A 117 5.59 18.87 4.57
C ASN A 117 6.99 18.41 4.10
N ASP A 118 7.43 17.23 4.53
CA ASP A 118 8.81 16.76 4.36
C ASP A 118 9.01 15.94 3.08
N LEU A 119 8.03 15.10 2.71
CA LEU A 119 8.14 14.12 1.64
C LEU A 119 8.41 14.75 0.25
N PRO A 120 7.79 15.87 -0.16
CA PRO A 120 8.10 16.48 -1.45
C PRO A 120 9.57 16.88 -1.60
N ASN A 121 10.20 17.34 -0.52
CA ASN A 121 11.61 17.69 -0.52
C ASN A 121 12.50 16.45 -0.57
N GLN A 122 12.16 15.39 0.16
CA GLN A 122 12.90 14.13 0.15
C GLN A 122 12.83 13.45 -1.22
N ILE A 123 11.65 13.40 -1.84
CA ILE A 123 11.47 12.87 -3.21
C ILE A 123 12.32 13.66 -4.20
N ARG A 124 12.31 15.00 -4.12
CA ARG A 124 13.14 15.84 -5.00
C ARG A 124 14.64 15.56 -4.82
N GLN A 125 15.11 15.42 -3.60
CA GLN A 125 16.51 15.08 -3.31
C GLN A 125 16.86 13.70 -3.86
N PHE A 126 15.99 12.71 -3.69
CA PHE A 126 16.20 11.36 -4.23
C PHE A 126 16.29 11.37 -5.77
N LEU A 127 15.39 12.07 -6.45
CA LEU A 127 15.42 12.18 -7.91
C LEU A 127 16.70 12.85 -8.43
N LEU A 128 17.28 13.80 -7.68
CA LEU A 128 18.57 14.42 -8.04
C LEU A 128 19.76 13.48 -7.87
N ILE A 129 19.64 12.44 -7.07
CA ILE A 129 20.72 11.45 -6.86
C ILE A 129 20.71 10.38 -7.95
N VAL A 130 19.54 10.05 -8.50
CA VAL A 130 19.36 8.96 -9.48
C VAL A 130 19.29 9.45 -10.94
N SER A 131 19.33 10.75 -11.17
CA SER A 131 19.40 11.40 -12.48
C SER A 131 20.84 11.66 -12.91
#